data_94b772a9e01c5a4330a5543587395c76
#
_entry.id   94b772a9e01c5a4330a5543587395c76
#
_cell.length_a   1.000
_cell.length_b   1.000
_cell.length_c   1.000
_cell.angle_alpha   90.00
_cell.angle_beta   90.00
_cell.angle_gamma   90.00
#
_symmetry.space_group_name_H-M   'P 1'
#
loop_
_entity.id
_entity.type
_entity.pdbx_description
1 polymer ?
#
loop_
_entity_poly.entity_id
_entity_poly.type
_entity_poly.pdbx_seq_one_letter_code
_entity_poly.pdbx_strand_id
1 'polypeptide(L)'
;NHGFSTADAQDIYLPVDTAADAPTVTAQADDPDSLLNSVKSLLAFRHAHADLNADAPFKVLYAPKAKDDYRPFVWQRGDLICAVNPAGVSIELPLELAEDLKIQYTIGKAEIVNDTLSLGAQSFAILG
;
A
#
# COMPACT_ATOMS: atom_id res chain seq x y z
N ASN A 1 10.12 8.40 25.63
CA ASN A 1 10.62 8.57 24.24
C ASN A 1 9.75 7.85 23.21
N HIS A 2 8.50 7.56 23.57
CA HIS A 2 7.46 6.96 22.70
C HIS A 2 7.92 5.70 21.92
N GLY A 3 8.83 4.91 22.51
CA GLY A 3 9.35 3.69 21.90
C GLY A 3 10.32 3.88 20.73
N PHE A 4 10.76 5.12 20.44
CA PHE A 4 11.75 5.39 19.39
C PHE A 4 13.19 5.37 19.89
N SER A 5 13.42 5.74 21.15
CA SER A 5 14.76 5.91 21.71
C SER A 5 14.77 5.58 23.20
N THR A 6 15.90 5.07 23.69
CA THR A 6 16.18 4.87 25.11
C THR A 6 16.88 6.09 25.74
N ALA A 7 17.21 7.12 24.95
CA ALA A 7 17.83 8.34 25.45
C ALA A 7 16.89 9.14 26.35
N ASP A 8 17.44 9.90 27.27
CA ASP A 8 16.64 10.85 28.07
C ASP A 8 16.00 11.93 27.18
N ALA A 9 14.84 12.45 27.57
CA ALA A 9 14.10 13.43 26.77
C ALA A 9 14.91 14.68 26.45
N GLN A 10 15.81 15.10 27.34
CA GLN A 10 16.69 16.26 27.15
C GLN A 10 17.79 16.03 26.09
N ASP A 11 18.11 14.78 25.77
CA ASP A 11 19.14 14.39 24.83
C ASP A 11 18.55 14.16 23.42
N ILE A 12 17.23 14.30 23.26
CA ILE A 12 16.55 14.16 21.99
C ILE A 12 16.59 15.48 21.23
N TYR A 13 17.15 15.49 20.02
CA TYR A 13 17.31 16.68 19.19
C TYR A 13 15.99 17.34 18.79
N LEU A 14 14.95 16.56 18.50
CA LEU A 14 13.64 17.08 18.14
C LEU A 14 12.65 16.99 19.32
N PRO A 15 11.71 17.93 19.43
CA PRO A 15 10.64 17.82 20.42
C PRO A 15 9.86 16.50 20.27
N VAL A 16 9.56 15.87 21.39
CA VAL A 16 8.71 14.66 21.41
C VAL A 16 7.25 15.10 21.43
N ASP A 17 6.43 14.47 20.59
CA ASP A 17 4.98 14.63 20.64
C ASP A 17 4.45 14.08 21.98
N THR A 18 3.78 14.93 22.77
CA THR A 18 3.25 14.60 24.09
C THR A 18 1.78 14.22 24.07
N ALA A 19 1.15 14.15 22.88
CA ALA A 19 -0.25 13.71 22.75
C ALA A 19 -0.42 12.29 23.29
N ALA A 20 -1.54 12.03 23.97
CA ALA A 20 -1.79 10.72 24.58
C ALA A 20 -1.95 9.60 23.55
N ASP A 21 -2.34 9.95 22.32
CA ASP A 21 -2.53 9.07 21.17
C ASP A 21 -1.37 9.13 20.16
N ALA A 22 -0.25 9.76 20.52
CA ALA A 22 0.91 9.82 19.66
C ALA A 22 1.41 8.40 19.30
N PRO A 23 1.63 8.10 18.01
CA PRO A 23 2.06 6.77 17.60
C PRO A 23 3.46 6.46 18.14
N THR A 24 3.66 5.24 18.61
CA THR A 24 4.95 4.77 19.09
C THR A 24 5.40 3.52 18.33
N VAL A 25 6.71 3.34 18.18
CA VAL A 25 7.26 2.13 17.55
C VAL A 25 6.89 0.88 18.36
N THR A 26 6.95 0.97 19.69
CA THR A 26 6.61 -0.16 20.57
C THR A 26 5.16 -0.60 20.37
N ALA A 27 4.21 0.33 20.42
CA ALA A 27 2.80 0.01 20.23
C ALA A 27 2.53 -0.55 18.82
N GLN A 28 3.13 0.06 17.78
CA GLN A 28 2.94 -0.39 16.41
C GLN A 28 3.64 -1.74 16.13
N ALA A 29 4.73 -2.07 16.82
CA ALA A 29 5.40 -3.35 16.63
C ALA A 29 4.53 -4.53 17.09
N ASP A 30 3.73 -4.32 18.14
CA ASP A 30 2.85 -5.34 18.72
C ASP A 30 1.47 -5.42 18.02
N ASP A 31 1.13 -4.42 17.20
CA ASP A 31 -0.14 -4.36 16.46
C ASP A 31 0.07 -4.82 15.00
N PRO A 32 -0.47 -6.00 14.60
CA PRO A 32 -0.32 -6.52 13.24
C PRO A 32 -0.93 -5.60 12.17
N ASP A 33 -1.94 -4.80 12.52
CA ASP A 33 -2.64 -3.90 11.60
C ASP A 33 -2.03 -2.48 11.57
N SER A 34 -0.94 -2.26 12.30
CA SER A 34 -0.25 -0.97 12.35
C SER A 34 0.37 -0.57 11.01
N LEU A 35 0.58 0.74 10.82
CA LEU A 35 1.30 1.27 9.67
C LEU A 35 2.72 0.68 9.57
N LEU A 36 3.43 0.56 10.70
CA LEU A 36 4.77 -0.03 10.75
C LEU A 36 4.79 -1.45 10.18
N ASN A 37 3.86 -2.30 10.60
CA ASN A 37 3.80 -3.69 10.15
C ASN A 37 3.29 -3.80 8.71
N SER A 38 2.36 -2.95 8.29
CA SER A 38 1.93 -2.84 6.88
C SER A 38 3.09 -2.47 5.96
N VAL A 39 3.92 -1.48 6.34
CA VAL A 39 5.10 -1.08 5.56
C VAL A 39 6.15 -2.20 5.53
N LYS A 40 6.41 -2.87 6.66
CA LYS A 40 7.34 -4.03 6.70
C LYS A 40 6.89 -5.15 5.78
N SER A 41 5.60 -5.48 5.80
CA SER A 41 5.00 -6.51 4.94
C SER A 41 5.15 -6.16 3.46
N LEU A 42 4.83 -4.92 3.08
CA LEU A 42 4.96 -4.44 1.70
C LEU A 42 6.42 -4.46 1.22
N LEU A 43 7.37 -4.06 2.06
CA LEU A 43 8.79 -4.12 1.73
C LEU A 43 9.30 -5.55 1.60
N ALA A 44 8.84 -6.47 2.46
CA ALA A 44 9.18 -7.89 2.36
C ALA A 44 8.66 -8.48 1.04
N PHE A 45 7.41 -8.19 0.67
CA PHE A 45 6.85 -8.59 -0.62
C PHE A 45 7.67 -8.02 -1.78
N ARG A 46 7.98 -6.73 -1.76
CA ARG A 46 8.79 -6.07 -2.79
C ARG A 46 10.16 -6.73 -2.97
N HIS A 47 10.85 -7.07 -1.89
CA HIS A 47 12.18 -7.68 -1.96
C HIS A 47 12.14 -9.13 -2.45
N ALA A 48 11.01 -9.81 -2.31
CA ALA A 48 10.83 -11.17 -2.79
C ALA A 48 10.51 -11.26 -4.30
N HIS A 49 10.19 -10.12 -4.96
CA HIS A 49 9.74 -10.09 -6.35
C HIS A 49 10.65 -9.19 -7.20
N ALA A 50 11.39 -9.79 -8.14
CA ALA A 50 12.30 -9.07 -9.04
C ALA A 50 11.58 -8.02 -9.90
N ASP A 51 10.31 -8.26 -10.25
CA ASP A 51 9.45 -7.32 -10.98
C ASP A 51 9.26 -5.97 -10.28
N LEU A 52 9.48 -5.91 -8.97
CA LEU A 52 9.40 -4.68 -8.19
C LEU A 52 10.75 -3.99 -7.96
N ASN A 53 11.84 -4.49 -8.56
CA ASN A 53 13.15 -3.85 -8.53
C ASN A 53 13.13 -2.52 -9.30
N ALA A 54 14.06 -1.63 -8.97
CA ALA A 54 14.09 -0.27 -9.52
C ALA A 54 14.23 -0.23 -11.05
N ASP A 55 14.91 -1.21 -11.63
CA ASP A 55 15.20 -1.37 -13.06
C ASP A 55 14.14 -2.18 -13.83
N ALA A 56 13.15 -2.76 -13.13
CA ALA A 56 12.07 -3.49 -13.79
C ALA A 56 11.23 -2.58 -14.71
N PRO A 57 10.74 -3.09 -15.86
CA PRO A 57 9.89 -2.33 -16.76
C PRO A 57 8.68 -1.71 -16.06
N PHE A 58 8.35 -0.48 -16.43
CA PHE A 58 7.20 0.26 -15.88
C PHE A 58 6.27 0.71 -16.99
N LYS A 59 4.96 0.47 -16.81
CA LYS A 59 3.93 0.92 -17.75
C LYS A 59 2.68 1.35 -16.99
N VAL A 60 2.17 2.54 -17.26
CA VAL A 60 0.86 2.96 -16.76
C VAL A 60 -0.22 2.26 -17.56
N LEU A 61 -1.13 1.54 -16.88
CA LEU A 61 -2.27 0.87 -17.48
C LEU A 61 -3.53 1.73 -17.40
N TYR A 62 -3.74 2.39 -16.26
CA TYR A 62 -4.84 3.32 -16.06
C TYR A 62 -4.43 4.47 -15.14
N ALA A 63 -4.82 5.67 -15.52
CA ALA A 63 -4.71 6.87 -14.69
C ALA A 63 -5.95 7.74 -14.88
N PRO A 64 -6.43 8.41 -13.82
CA PRO A 64 -7.52 9.39 -13.94
C PRO A 64 -7.15 10.51 -14.91
N LYS A 65 -8.13 10.94 -15.73
CA LYS A 65 -7.91 11.99 -16.74
C LYS A 65 -8.32 13.38 -16.25
N ALA A 66 -9.23 13.46 -15.29
CA ALA A 66 -9.70 14.72 -14.73
C ALA A 66 -8.93 15.09 -13.46
N LYS A 67 -8.71 16.40 -13.24
CA LYS A 67 -7.95 16.90 -12.10
C LYS A 67 -8.53 16.51 -10.73
N ASP A 68 -9.86 16.37 -10.65
CA ASP A 68 -10.58 16.06 -9.43
C ASP A 68 -11.12 14.61 -9.43
N ASP A 69 -10.58 13.78 -10.29
CA ASP A 69 -10.95 12.37 -10.39
C ASP A 69 -10.00 11.52 -9.54
N TYR A 70 -10.45 11.13 -8.35
CA TYR A 70 -9.69 10.31 -7.40
C TYR A 70 -9.86 8.80 -7.64
N ARG A 71 -10.22 8.38 -8.86
CA ARG A 71 -10.29 6.97 -9.25
C ARG A 71 -8.92 6.31 -9.23
N PRO A 72 -8.85 4.97 -9.35
CA PRO A 72 -7.62 4.25 -9.14
C PRO A 72 -6.50 4.66 -10.09
N PHE A 73 -5.30 4.47 -9.63
CA PHE A 73 -4.12 4.45 -10.46
C PHE A 73 -3.64 3.01 -10.60
N VAL A 74 -3.40 2.56 -11.83
CA VAL A 74 -2.98 1.19 -12.13
C VAL A 74 -1.75 1.21 -13.01
N TRP A 75 -0.75 0.44 -12.63
CA TRP A 75 0.49 0.33 -13.38
C TRP A 75 1.01 -1.11 -13.37
N GLN A 76 1.79 -1.44 -14.35
CA GLN A 76 2.51 -2.69 -14.47
C GLN A 76 3.98 -2.48 -14.10
N ARG A 77 4.54 -3.44 -13.38
CA ARG A 77 5.97 -3.58 -13.07
C ARG A 77 6.38 -5.00 -13.41
N GLY A 78 7.25 -5.17 -14.45
CA GLY A 78 7.52 -6.49 -14.97
C GLY A 78 6.23 -7.21 -15.35
N ASP A 79 5.98 -8.38 -14.76
CA ASP A 79 4.76 -9.17 -14.95
C ASP A 79 3.67 -8.87 -13.91
N LEU A 80 3.96 -8.06 -12.89
CA LEU A 80 3.01 -7.70 -11.85
C LEU A 80 2.19 -6.46 -12.21
N ILE A 81 0.89 -6.48 -11.87
CA ILE A 81 -0.02 -5.34 -11.96
C ILE A 81 -0.26 -4.80 -10.55
N CYS A 82 0.02 -3.52 -10.36
CA CYS A 82 -0.24 -2.80 -9.12
C CYS A 82 -1.43 -1.87 -9.30
N ALA A 83 -2.35 -1.85 -8.34
CA ALA A 83 -3.54 -1.02 -8.38
C ALA A 83 -3.79 -0.36 -7.02
N VAL A 84 -3.99 0.95 -7.00
CA VAL A 84 -4.29 1.72 -5.78
C VAL A 84 -5.59 2.49 -5.94
N ASN A 85 -6.46 2.37 -4.96
CA ASN A 85 -7.65 3.20 -4.80
C ASN A 85 -7.46 4.16 -3.63
N PRO A 86 -7.18 5.45 -3.85
CA PRO A 86 -7.05 6.44 -2.79
C PRO A 86 -8.41 6.97 -2.29
N ALA A 87 -9.51 6.68 -3.00
CA ALA A 87 -10.82 7.20 -2.67
C ALA A 87 -11.41 6.57 -1.40
N GLY A 88 -12.28 7.29 -0.72
CA GLY A 88 -13.04 6.82 0.44
C GLY A 88 -14.24 5.92 0.10
N VAL A 89 -14.34 5.44 -1.15
CA VAL A 89 -15.41 4.57 -1.65
C VAL A 89 -14.81 3.41 -2.43
N SER A 90 -15.52 2.30 -2.50
CA SER A 90 -15.12 1.16 -3.34
C SER A 90 -15.31 1.49 -4.81
N ILE A 91 -14.44 0.96 -5.65
CA ILE A 91 -14.49 1.13 -7.11
C ILE A 91 -14.14 -0.17 -7.82
N GLU A 92 -14.71 -0.32 -9.00
CA GLU A 92 -14.32 -1.35 -9.96
C GLU A 92 -13.36 -0.76 -10.99
N LEU A 93 -12.31 -1.52 -11.31
CA LEU A 93 -11.35 -1.08 -12.32
C LEU A 93 -11.94 -1.22 -13.71
N PRO A 94 -11.84 -0.18 -14.55
CA PRO A 94 -12.28 -0.24 -15.95
C PRO A 94 -11.20 -0.91 -16.82
N LEU A 95 -10.72 -2.07 -16.41
CA LEU A 95 -9.68 -2.85 -17.09
C LEU A 95 -10.13 -4.29 -17.17
N GLU A 96 -10.01 -4.85 -18.36
CA GLU A 96 -10.09 -6.30 -18.55
C GLU A 96 -8.79 -6.92 -18.02
N LEU A 97 -8.92 -7.83 -17.07
CA LEU A 97 -7.81 -8.61 -16.53
C LEU A 97 -7.67 -9.91 -17.32
N ALA A 98 -6.45 -10.45 -17.39
CA ALA A 98 -6.26 -11.80 -17.89
C ALA A 98 -6.92 -12.81 -16.92
N GLU A 99 -7.50 -13.89 -17.46
CA GLU A 99 -8.29 -14.87 -16.71
C GLU A 99 -7.51 -15.59 -15.59
N ASP A 100 -6.19 -15.62 -15.66
CA ASP A 100 -5.29 -16.33 -14.74
C ASP A 100 -4.70 -15.44 -13.65
N LEU A 101 -4.95 -14.12 -13.67
CA LEU A 101 -4.43 -13.18 -12.68
C LEU A 101 -5.05 -13.43 -11.29
N LYS A 102 -4.20 -13.40 -10.29
CA LYS A 102 -4.57 -13.58 -8.88
C LYS A 102 -4.02 -12.44 -8.04
N ILE A 103 -4.71 -12.13 -6.96
CA ILE A 103 -4.21 -11.19 -5.96
C ILE A 103 -3.06 -11.87 -5.21
N GLN A 104 -1.85 -11.32 -5.34
CA GLN A 104 -0.63 -11.76 -4.67
C GLN A 104 -0.40 -11.03 -3.34
N TYR A 105 -0.84 -9.77 -3.27
CA TYR A 105 -0.70 -8.91 -2.09
C TYR A 105 -1.82 -7.88 -2.05
N THR A 106 -2.29 -7.55 -0.85
CA THR A 106 -3.30 -6.49 -0.67
C THR A 106 -3.10 -5.72 0.64
N ILE A 107 -3.46 -4.44 0.62
CA ILE A 107 -3.73 -3.61 1.80
C ILE A 107 -5.17 -3.12 1.66
N GLY A 108 -5.99 -3.32 2.69
CA GLY A 108 -7.42 -3.10 2.60
C GLY A 108 -8.13 -4.21 1.81
N LYS A 109 -9.31 -3.91 1.28
CA LYS A 109 -10.15 -4.89 0.59
C LYS A 109 -9.91 -4.87 -0.92
N ALA A 110 -9.61 -6.03 -1.49
CA ALA A 110 -9.54 -6.23 -2.94
C ALA A 110 -10.10 -7.62 -3.29
N GLU A 111 -10.82 -7.72 -4.39
CA GLU A 111 -11.36 -8.98 -4.90
C GLU A 111 -11.45 -8.97 -6.42
N ILE A 112 -11.31 -10.13 -7.06
CA ILE A 112 -11.54 -10.32 -8.49
C ILE A 112 -12.85 -11.07 -8.65
N VAL A 113 -13.79 -10.47 -9.37
CA VAL A 113 -15.10 -11.07 -9.68
C VAL A 113 -15.37 -10.90 -11.17
N ASN A 114 -15.58 -12.02 -11.89
CA ASN A 114 -15.82 -12.02 -13.33
C ASN A 114 -14.78 -11.18 -14.10
N ASP A 115 -13.49 -11.45 -13.85
CA ASP A 115 -12.32 -10.79 -14.46
C ASP A 115 -12.24 -9.27 -14.22
N THR A 116 -13.01 -8.77 -13.26
CA THR A 116 -13.01 -7.38 -12.83
C THR A 116 -12.40 -7.27 -11.43
N LEU A 117 -11.38 -6.42 -11.26
CA LEU A 117 -10.84 -6.10 -9.94
C LEU A 117 -11.70 -5.04 -9.26
N SER A 118 -12.25 -5.38 -8.12
CA SER A 118 -12.89 -4.45 -7.20
C SER A 118 -11.92 -4.08 -6.07
N LEU A 119 -11.73 -2.79 -5.86
CA LEU A 119 -10.91 -2.23 -4.79
C LEU A 119 -11.80 -1.52 -3.78
N GLY A 120 -11.69 -1.89 -2.51
CA GLY A 120 -12.32 -1.18 -1.40
C GLY A 120 -11.83 0.26 -1.25
N ALA A 121 -12.46 1.02 -0.35
CA ALA A 121 -11.97 2.35 0.00
C ALA A 121 -10.52 2.28 0.52
N GLN A 122 -9.66 3.21 0.09
CA GLN A 122 -8.27 3.37 0.55
C GLN A 122 -7.51 2.04 0.54
N SER A 123 -7.54 1.33 -0.59
CA SER A 123 -6.95 0.01 -0.74
C SER A 123 -5.90 -0.06 -1.84
N PHE A 124 -5.08 -1.11 -1.77
CA PHE A 124 -4.01 -1.40 -2.71
C PHE A 124 -3.98 -2.90 -2.99
N ALA A 125 -3.72 -3.30 -4.23
CA ALA A 125 -3.53 -4.69 -4.61
C ALA A 125 -2.36 -4.84 -5.59
N ILE A 126 -1.69 -5.99 -5.53
CA ILE A 126 -0.73 -6.46 -6.52
C ILE A 126 -1.25 -7.79 -7.05
N LEU A 127 -1.30 -7.91 -8.37
CA LEU A 127 -1.75 -9.09 -9.11
C LEU A 127 -0.60 -9.65 -9.94
N GLY A 128 -0.61 -10.98 -10.10
CA GLY A 128 0.35 -11.72 -10.93
C GLY A 128 -0.07 -13.16 -11.10
#